data_ce82a110f147f88dae070d779a9d3ae4
#
_entry.id   ce82a110f147f88dae070d779a9d3ae4
#
_cell.length_a   1.000
_cell.length_b   1.000
_cell.length_c   1.000
_cell.angle_alpha   90.00
_cell.angle_beta   90.00
_cell.angle_gamma   90.00
#
_symmetry.space_group_name_H-M   'P 1'
#
loop_
_entity.id
_entity.type
_entity.pdbx_description
1 polymer ?
#
loop_
_entity_poly.entity_id
_entity_poly.type
_entity_poly.pdbx_seq_one_letter_code
_entity_poly.pdbx_strand_id
1 'polypeptide(L)'
;MKLFDKIFKKRSVSGSLVSAVASSYPGGLNVIEVGNEYQATKIAAVYRCVEILSSGVAGLPFRKKRRNRAEGYFVDVDGKTDRTNYIIGVKPNEHTTAYELIKNAVVQMCLLGNAYIIPRYGDNGTLQELILCSPHTVSHTPNIDIYTVNDPYNGIYGEVFCPEEIIHLRNMSLDGGRTGISTVQYAAAALGIQATADNQTKQLFAKGGRIKGIVSNDHTTTGFGEYQDKELDKTAESVD
;
A
#
# COMPACT_ATOMS: atom_id res chain seq x y z
N MET A 1 17.34 26.49 28.08
CA MET A 1 16.53 25.44 27.49
C MET A 1 15.68 25.98 26.33
N LYS A 2 16.23 26.89 25.49
CA LYS A 2 15.56 27.50 24.33
C LYS A 2 16.33 27.40 23.03
N LEU A 3 17.45 26.66 22.99
CA LEU A 3 18.30 26.56 21.80
C LEU A 3 18.00 25.30 20.96
N PHE A 4 17.44 24.25 21.57
CA PHE A 4 17.12 22.99 20.89
C PHE A 4 15.83 23.05 20.06
N ASP A 5 14.87 23.91 20.42
CA ASP A 5 13.61 24.05 19.68
C ASP A 5 13.78 24.73 18.30
N LYS A 6 14.90 25.37 18.03
CA LYS A 6 15.17 26.04 16.75
C LYS A 6 15.73 25.13 15.67
N ILE A 7 16.27 23.95 16.06
CA ILE A 7 16.94 23.02 15.16
C ILE A 7 15.98 21.94 14.63
N PHE A 8 14.97 21.58 15.41
CA PHE A 8 13.95 20.62 15.03
C PHE A 8 12.59 21.27 14.78
N LYS A 9 12.54 22.20 13.84
CA LYS A 9 11.26 22.60 13.26
C LYS A 9 10.71 21.37 12.52
N LYS A 10 9.70 20.71 13.11
CA LYS A 10 8.94 19.63 12.44
C LYS A 10 8.54 20.12 11.04
N ARG A 11 9.30 19.74 10.03
CA ARG A 11 8.82 19.79 8.65
C ARG A 11 7.80 18.66 8.55
N SER A 12 6.54 19.01 8.68
CA SER A 12 5.49 18.15 8.16
C SER A 12 5.70 18.11 6.65
N VAL A 13 6.24 17.02 6.16
CA VAL A 13 6.27 16.72 4.74
C VAL A 13 4.86 16.23 4.37
N SER A 14 3.90 17.13 4.47
CA SER A 14 2.56 16.92 3.95
C SER A 14 2.51 17.56 2.56
N GLY A 15 2.30 16.74 1.55
CA GLY A 15 1.72 17.16 0.27
C GLY A 15 2.52 18.09 -0.65
N SER A 16 3.65 18.68 -0.21
CA SER A 16 4.23 19.82 -0.92
C SER A 16 5.20 19.46 -2.06
N LEU A 17 5.73 18.25 -2.12
CA LEU A 17 6.67 17.90 -3.20
C LEU A 17 5.95 17.62 -4.52
N VAL A 18 4.75 17.03 -4.47
CA VAL A 18 3.97 16.76 -5.68
C VAL A 18 3.43 18.07 -6.28
N SER A 19 2.98 19.00 -5.43
CA SER A 19 2.54 20.32 -5.89
C SER A 19 3.70 21.18 -6.41
N ALA A 20 4.91 21.08 -5.86
CA ALA A 20 6.07 21.81 -6.33
C ALA A 20 6.55 21.35 -7.71
N VAL A 21 6.46 20.05 -8.01
CA VAL A 21 6.80 19.52 -9.34
C VAL A 21 5.71 19.87 -10.36
N ALA A 22 4.44 19.83 -9.98
CA ALA A 22 3.31 20.19 -10.85
C ALA A 22 3.31 21.68 -11.24
N SER A 23 3.78 22.57 -10.34
CA SER A 23 3.84 24.01 -10.60
C SER A 23 5.03 24.44 -11.48
N SER A 24 6.01 23.57 -11.71
CA SER A 24 7.21 23.87 -12.49
C SER A 24 7.06 23.63 -14.00
N TYR A 25 5.94 23.05 -14.44
CA TYR A 25 5.65 22.83 -15.86
C TYR A 25 4.61 23.83 -16.36
N PRO A 26 4.91 24.66 -17.37
CA PRO A 26 3.92 25.50 -18.02
C PRO A 26 2.96 24.61 -18.83
N GLY A 27 1.78 24.37 -18.29
CA GLY A 27 0.79 23.46 -18.88
C GLY A 27 0.09 22.56 -17.86
N GLY A 28 0.42 22.71 -16.55
CA GLY A 28 -0.30 22.07 -15.45
C GLY A 28 -0.54 20.58 -15.64
N LEU A 29 0.49 19.75 -15.39
CA LEU A 29 0.24 18.32 -15.25
C LEU A 29 -0.72 18.09 -14.07
N ASN A 30 -1.97 17.77 -14.34
CA ASN A 30 -2.88 17.26 -13.34
C ASN A 30 -2.38 15.88 -12.87
N VAL A 31 -1.49 15.87 -11.89
CA VAL A 31 -0.94 14.65 -11.33
C VAL A 31 -2.06 13.95 -10.55
N ILE A 32 -2.38 12.73 -10.97
CA ILE A 32 -3.36 11.90 -10.27
C ILE A 32 -2.75 11.50 -8.93
N GLU A 33 -3.36 11.94 -7.83
CA GLU A 33 -2.95 11.49 -6.51
C GLU A 33 -3.42 10.04 -6.30
N VAL A 34 -2.46 9.15 -6.08
CA VAL A 34 -2.74 7.78 -5.63
C VAL A 34 -2.85 7.82 -4.11
N GLY A 35 -4.03 8.20 -3.63
CA GLY A 35 -4.29 8.45 -2.20
C GLY A 35 -4.62 7.21 -1.39
N ASN A 36 -4.98 6.10 -2.02
CA ASN A 36 -5.37 4.88 -1.32
C ASN A 36 -4.89 3.60 -2.01
N GLU A 37 -4.94 2.51 -1.28
CA GLU A 37 -4.53 1.17 -1.69
C GLU A 37 -5.30 0.65 -2.91
N TYR A 38 -6.59 0.99 -3.01
CA TYR A 38 -7.43 0.57 -4.13
C TYR A 38 -7.03 1.24 -5.45
N GLN A 39 -6.62 2.50 -5.41
CA GLN A 39 -6.09 3.18 -6.59
C GLN A 39 -4.72 2.64 -6.99
N ALA A 40 -3.87 2.34 -6.00
CA ALA A 40 -2.56 1.76 -6.25
C ALA A 40 -2.63 0.40 -6.93
N THR A 41 -3.58 -0.45 -6.54
CA THR A 41 -3.76 -1.78 -7.14
C THR A 41 -4.26 -1.74 -8.59
N LYS A 42 -4.78 -0.61 -9.08
CA LYS A 42 -5.10 -0.43 -10.50
C LYS A 42 -3.86 -0.29 -11.38
N ILE A 43 -2.71 0.03 -10.80
CA ILE A 43 -1.42 0.05 -11.49
C ILE A 43 -0.94 -1.39 -11.62
N ALA A 44 -0.84 -1.89 -12.86
CA ALA A 44 -0.54 -3.30 -13.13
C ALA A 44 0.78 -3.78 -12.48
N ALA A 45 1.79 -2.93 -12.45
CA ALA A 45 3.06 -3.24 -11.80
C ALA A 45 2.90 -3.46 -10.29
N VAL A 46 2.15 -2.59 -9.59
CA VAL A 46 1.87 -2.70 -8.15
C VAL A 46 1.12 -3.99 -7.86
N TYR A 47 0.03 -4.22 -8.60
CA TYR A 47 -0.77 -5.44 -8.46
C TYR A 47 0.11 -6.70 -8.59
N ARG A 48 0.94 -6.75 -9.65
CA ARG A 48 1.79 -7.91 -9.91
C ARG A 48 2.87 -8.11 -8.85
N CYS A 49 3.50 -7.04 -8.36
CA CYS A 49 4.47 -7.14 -7.28
C CYS A 49 3.83 -7.67 -5.99
N VAL A 50 2.68 -7.13 -5.59
CA VAL A 50 1.97 -7.58 -4.39
C VAL A 50 1.52 -9.03 -4.53
N GLU A 51 1.04 -9.44 -5.72
CA GLU A 51 0.64 -10.81 -6.00
C GLU A 51 1.80 -11.80 -5.86
N ILE A 52 2.96 -11.47 -6.44
CA ILE A 52 4.15 -12.33 -6.37
C ILE A 52 4.62 -12.48 -4.92
N LEU A 53 4.72 -11.37 -4.18
CA LEU A 53 5.15 -11.39 -2.79
C LEU A 53 4.19 -12.19 -1.92
N SER A 54 2.88 -11.91 -2.04
CA SER A 54 1.86 -12.55 -1.20
C SER A 54 1.72 -14.04 -1.51
N SER A 55 1.73 -14.43 -2.78
CA SER A 55 1.64 -15.85 -3.16
C SER A 55 2.93 -16.61 -2.81
N GLY A 56 4.09 -15.98 -2.93
CA GLY A 56 5.37 -16.59 -2.54
C GLY A 56 5.42 -16.91 -1.05
N VAL A 57 5.01 -15.98 -0.19
CA VAL A 57 4.96 -16.22 1.27
C VAL A 57 3.88 -17.21 1.64
N ALA A 58 2.67 -17.11 1.04
CA ALA A 58 1.56 -18.00 1.33
C ALA A 58 1.82 -19.45 0.91
N GLY A 59 2.70 -19.67 -0.07
CA GLY A 59 3.13 -21.01 -0.51
C GLY A 59 4.07 -21.72 0.46
N LEU A 60 4.60 -21.02 1.48
CA LEU A 60 5.46 -21.64 2.47
C LEU A 60 4.64 -22.47 3.48
N PRO A 61 5.09 -23.67 3.83
CA PRO A 61 4.39 -24.52 4.79
C PRO A 61 4.58 -23.99 6.22
N PHE A 62 3.51 -23.51 6.84
CA PHE A 62 3.49 -23.15 8.26
C PHE A 62 3.14 -24.36 9.10
N ARG A 63 4.03 -24.77 10.00
CA ARG A 63 3.86 -25.95 10.85
C ARG A 63 4.33 -25.67 12.26
N LYS A 64 3.62 -26.20 13.25
CA LYS A 64 4.01 -26.22 14.64
C LYS A 64 5.14 -27.24 14.85
N LYS A 65 6.23 -26.82 15.45
CA LYS A 65 7.37 -27.68 15.79
C LYS A 65 7.59 -27.70 17.29
N ARG A 66 7.98 -28.83 17.81
CA ARG A 66 8.37 -29.00 19.21
C ARG A 66 9.89 -29.13 19.29
N ARG A 67 10.51 -28.32 20.17
CA ARG A 67 11.95 -28.45 20.44
C ARG A 67 12.23 -29.69 21.26
N ASN A 68 13.04 -30.61 20.74
CA ASN A 68 13.60 -31.68 21.54
C ASN A 68 14.77 -31.13 22.36
N ARG A 69 14.60 -31.04 23.69
CA ARG A 69 15.64 -30.48 24.57
C ARG A 69 16.87 -31.35 24.70
N ALA A 70 16.74 -32.66 24.50
CA ALA A 70 17.85 -33.60 24.62
C ALA A 70 18.82 -33.53 23.45
N GLU A 71 18.31 -33.30 22.26
CA GLU A 71 19.07 -33.41 21.01
C GLU A 71 19.23 -32.06 20.29
N GLY A 72 18.58 -30.99 20.80
CA GLY A 72 18.73 -29.63 20.32
C GLY A 72 18.04 -29.26 19.00
N TYR A 73 17.37 -30.21 18.34
CA TYR A 73 16.67 -29.98 17.10
C TYR A 73 15.13 -29.86 17.26
N PHE A 74 14.48 -29.38 16.20
CA PHE A 74 13.03 -29.24 16.15
C PHE A 74 12.38 -30.40 15.43
N VAL A 75 11.41 -31.02 16.09
CA VAL A 75 10.62 -32.12 15.54
C VAL A 75 9.25 -31.61 15.12
N ASP A 76 8.78 -32.05 13.95
CA ASP A 76 7.42 -31.76 13.52
C ASP A 76 6.41 -32.41 14.47
N VAL A 77 5.40 -31.64 14.88
CA VAL A 77 4.29 -32.18 15.66
C VAL A 77 3.31 -32.84 14.67
N ASP A 78 2.85 -34.04 15.00
CA ASP A 78 1.93 -34.76 14.13
C ASP A 78 0.64 -33.93 13.93
N GLY A 79 0.40 -33.53 12.66
CA GLY A 79 -0.73 -32.69 12.29
C GLY A 79 -2.10 -33.36 12.44
N LYS A 80 -2.13 -34.69 12.59
CA LYS A 80 -3.37 -35.43 12.79
C LYS A 80 -3.87 -35.36 14.25
N THR A 81 -2.95 -35.16 15.17
CA THR A 81 -3.27 -35.14 16.62
C THR A 81 -3.31 -33.71 17.19
N ASP A 82 -2.67 -32.73 16.52
CA ASP A 82 -2.63 -31.35 17.02
C ASP A 82 -3.54 -30.42 16.18
N ARG A 83 -4.65 -30.01 16.78
CA ARG A 83 -5.62 -29.08 16.18
C ARG A 83 -4.96 -27.77 15.78
N THR A 84 -3.99 -27.28 16.54
CA THR A 84 -3.27 -26.03 16.22
C THR A 84 -2.55 -26.13 14.89
N ASN A 85 -1.92 -27.28 14.61
CA ASN A 85 -1.20 -27.50 13.35
C ASN A 85 -2.17 -27.52 12.15
N TYR A 86 -3.37 -28.07 12.34
CA TYR A 86 -4.42 -28.04 11.33
C TYR A 86 -4.93 -26.62 11.06
N ILE A 87 -5.15 -25.81 12.11
CA ILE A 87 -5.60 -24.42 11.98
C ILE A 87 -4.57 -23.57 11.28
N ILE A 88 -3.29 -23.68 11.65
CA ILE A 88 -2.22 -22.86 11.07
C ILE A 88 -1.90 -23.28 9.62
N GLY A 89 -1.94 -24.58 9.34
CA GLY A 89 -1.45 -25.12 8.06
C GLY A 89 -2.52 -25.44 7.02
N VAL A 90 -3.79 -25.59 7.41
CA VAL A 90 -4.85 -26.07 6.51
C VAL A 90 -6.04 -25.12 6.50
N LYS A 91 -6.74 -25.00 7.63
CA LYS A 91 -8.00 -24.25 7.70
C LYS A 91 -8.08 -23.42 8.98
N PRO A 92 -7.71 -22.13 8.93
CA PRO A 92 -7.68 -21.25 10.09
C PRO A 92 -9.07 -20.88 10.62
N ASN A 93 -10.09 -20.81 9.77
CA ASN A 93 -11.48 -20.54 10.13
C ASN A 93 -12.44 -21.19 9.12
N GLU A 94 -13.75 -21.00 9.29
CA GLU A 94 -14.76 -21.64 8.44
C GLU A 94 -14.75 -21.12 6.99
N HIS A 95 -14.30 -19.88 6.77
CA HIS A 95 -14.43 -19.15 5.51
C HIS A 95 -13.18 -19.13 4.67
N THR A 96 -11.99 -19.29 5.27
CA THR A 96 -10.71 -19.12 4.57
C THR A 96 -9.79 -20.33 4.77
N THR A 97 -8.95 -20.56 3.76
CA THR A 97 -7.83 -21.50 3.84
C THR A 97 -6.60 -20.84 4.46
N ALA A 98 -5.64 -21.63 4.96
CA ALA A 98 -4.40 -21.10 5.49
C ALA A 98 -3.62 -20.29 4.43
N TYR A 99 -3.64 -20.75 3.18
CA TYR A 99 -3.04 -20.04 2.05
C TYR A 99 -3.68 -18.65 1.86
N GLU A 100 -5.01 -18.57 1.85
CA GLU A 100 -5.73 -17.30 1.68
C GLU A 100 -5.51 -16.35 2.85
N LEU A 101 -5.52 -16.85 4.08
CA LEU A 101 -5.28 -16.03 5.27
C LEU A 101 -3.89 -15.38 5.19
N ILE A 102 -2.85 -16.17 4.94
CA ILE A 102 -1.47 -15.65 4.85
C ILE A 102 -1.31 -14.73 3.63
N LYS A 103 -1.87 -15.11 2.47
CA LYS A 103 -1.83 -14.27 1.27
C LYS A 103 -2.44 -12.90 1.56
N ASN A 104 -3.63 -12.86 2.13
CA ASN A 104 -4.33 -11.61 2.43
C ASN A 104 -3.62 -10.78 3.53
N ALA A 105 -3.03 -11.43 4.52
CA ALA A 105 -2.22 -10.75 5.54
C ALA A 105 -1.00 -10.05 4.91
N VAL A 106 -0.30 -10.71 3.98
CA VAL A 106 0.84 -10.10 3.27
C VAL A 106 0.37 -8.97 2.36
N VAL A 107 -0.77 -9.13 1.67
CA VAL A 107 -1.38 -8.06 0.86
C VAL A 107 -1.66 -6.82 1.72
N GLN A 108 -2.29 -7.00 2.89
CA GLN A 108 -2.56 -5.91 3.82
C GLN A 108 -1.27 -5.25 4.32
N MET A 109 -0.24 -6.04 4.66
CA MET A 109 1.07 -5.50 5.05
C MET A 109 1.71 -4.67 3.93
N CYS A 110 1.68 -5.14 2.69
CA CYS A 110 2.26 -4.41 1.56
C CYS A 110 1.50 -3.11 1.26
N LEU A 111 0.17 -3.15 1.25
CA LEU A 111 -0.66 -2.02 0.86
C LEU A 111 -0.90 -1.03 1.99
N LEU A 112 -1.21 -1.52 3.20
CA LEU A 112 -1.63 -0.72 4.35
C LEU A 112 -0.55 -0.60 5.44
N GLY A 113 0.53 -1.38 5.31
CA GLY A 113 1.64 -1.40 6.27
C GLY A 113 1.40 -2.30 7.48
N ASN A 114 0.18 -2.68 7.77
CA ASN A 114 -0.20 -3.46 8.95
C ASN A 114 -1.18 -4.56 8.57
N ALA A 115 -1.13 -5.68 9.27
CA ALA A 115 -2.14 -6.74 9.22
C ALA A 115 -2.39 -7.27 10.63
N TYR A 116 -3.63 -7.58 10.94
CA TYR A 116 -4.05 -7.97 12.28
C TYR A 116 -4.75 -9.31 12.24
N ILE A 117 -4.23 -10.28 12.99
CA ILE A 117 -4.81 -11.61 13.12
C ILE A 117 -5.21 -11.80 14.58
N ILE A 118 -6.47 -12.14 14.82
CA ILE A 118 -7.01 -12.40 16.14
C ILE A 118 -7.14 -13.91 16.30
N PRO A 119 -6.38 -14.53 17.22
CA PRO A 119 -6.56 -15.92 17.59
C PRO A 119 -7.74 -16.02 18.56
N ARG A 120 -8.71 -16.90 18.27
CA ARG A 120 -9.78 -17.26 19.20
C ARG A 120 -9.46 -18.58 19.88
N TYR A 121 -9.58 -18.57 21.19
CA TYR A 121 -9.34 -19.74 22.02
C TYR A 121 -10.67 -20.24 22.60
N GLY A 122 -10.80 -21.56 22.73
CA GLY A 122 -11.90 -22.15 23.44
C GLY A 122 -11.68 -22.15 24.96
N ASP A 123 -12.70 -22.59 25.70
CA ASP A 123 -12.70 -22.64 27.17
C ASP A 123 -11.52 -23.44 27.75
N ASN A 124 -11.01 -24.40 26.99
CA ASN A 124 -9.85 -25.23 27.37
C ASN A 124 -8.49 -24.59 27.00
N GLY A 125 -8.44 -23.31 26.57
CA GLY A 125 -7.24 -22.64 26.12
C GLY A 125 -6.66 -23.18 24.80
N THR A 126 -7.43 -24.01 24.08
CA THR A 126 -7.01 -24.52 22.76
C THR A 126 -7.36 -23.52 21.68
N LEU A 127 -6.44 -23.28 20.74
CA LEU A 127 -6.70 -22.45 19.58
C LEU A 127 -7.85 -23.05 18.77
N GLN A 128 -8.87 -22.28 18.48
CA GLN A 128 -10.03 -22.70 17.69
C GLN A 128 -10.00 -22.15 16.28
N GLU A 129 -9.69 -20.86 16.12
CA GLU A 129 -9.65 -20.21 14.83
C GLU A 129 -8.69 -19.02 14.81
N LEU A 130 -8.31 -18.60 13.60
CA LEU A 130 -7.55 -17.37 13.34
C LEU A 130 -8.38 -16.48 12.42
N ILE A 131 -8.63 -15.26 12.84
CA ILE A 131 -9.42 -14.27 12.11
C ILE A 131 -8.51 -13.16 11.63
N LEU A 132 -8.47 -12.93 10.32
CA LEU A 132 -7.79 -11.79 9.74
C LEU A 132 -8.74 -10.60 9.68
N CYS A 133 -8.43 -9.55 10.43
CA CYS A 133 -9.20 -8.31 10.42
C CYS A 133 -8.66 -7.33 9.37
N SER A 134 -9.56 -6.51 8.82
CA SER A 134 -9.13 -5.40 7.98
C SER A 134 -8.41 -4.35 8.83
N PRO A 135 -7.26 -3.79 8.39
CA PRO A 135 -6.61 -2.71 9.11
C PRO A 135 -7.50 -1.47 9.33
N HIS A 136 -8.50 -1.26 8.49
CA HIS A 136 -9.46 -0.16 8.65
C HIS A 136 -10.45 -0.36 9.82
N THR A 137 -10.63 -1.61 10.27
CA THR A 137 -11.52 -1.95 11.38
C THR A 137 -10.80 -2.01 12.72
N VAL A 138 -9.47 -1.84 12.71
CA VAL A 138 -8.61 -1.91 13.90
C VAL A 138 -8.03 -0.54 14.20
N SER A 139 -8.27 -0.03 15.38
CA SER A 139 -7.64 1.19 15.91
C SER A 139 -6.58 0.81 16.93
N HIS A 140 -5.33 1.08 16.61
CA HIS A 140 -4.21 0.88 17.51
C HIS A 140 -3.84 2.20 18.20
N THR A 141 -3.74 2.19 19.52
CA THR A 141 -3.29 3.32 20.33
C THR A 141 -1.87 3.05 20.82
N PRO A 142 -0.81 3.56 20.12
CA PRO A 142 0.58 3.17 20.36
C PRO A 142 1.12 3.54 21.74
N ASN A 143 0.52 4.55 22.40
CA ASN A 143 0.99 5.03 23.71
C ASN A 143 0.67 4.05 24.86
N ILE A 144 -0.45 3.35 24.74
CA ILE A 144 -0.93 2.38 25.75
C ILE A 144 -0.83 0.94 25.22
N ASP A 145 -0.51 0.81 23.93
CA ASP A 145 -0.41 -0.45 23.20
C ASP A 145 -1.69 -1.30 23.29
N ILE A 146 -2.82 -0.65 23.03
CA ILE A 146 -4.14 -1.27 23.04
C ILE A 146 -4.73 -1.24 21.64
N TYR A 147 -5.42 -2.31 21.28
CA TYR A 147 -6.11 -2.48 20.01
C TYR A 147 -7.61 -2.51 20.21
N THR A 148 -8.32 -1.60 19.57
CA THR A 148 -9.79 -1.63 19.53
C THR A 148 -10.22 -2.12 18.16
N VAL A 149 -10.98 -3.21 18.12
CA VAL A 149 -11.42 -3.86 16.88
C VAL A 149 -12.92 -3.74 16.74
N ASN A 150 -13.36 -3.24 15.59
CA ASN A 150 -14.77 -3.19 15.22
C ASN A 150 -14.96 -3.82 13.83
N ASP A 151 -15.06 -5.14 13.82
CA ASP A 151 -15.23 -5.94 12.61
C ASP A 151 -16.54 -6.74 12.64
N PRO A 152 -17.65 -6.13 12.21
CA PRO A 152 -18.96 -6.76 12.22
C PRO A 152 -19.04 -8.04 11.38
N TYR A 153 -18.22 -8.17 10.34
CA TYR A 153 -18.20 -9.38 9.50
C TYR A 153 -17.76 -10.62 10.25
N ASN A 154 -16.85 -10.44 11.21
CA ASN A 154 -16.33 -11.50 12.05
C ASN A 154 -16.99 -11.53 13.44
N GLY A 155 -18.08 -10.78 13.62
CA GLY A 155 -18.83 -10.71 14.88
C GLY A 155 -18.11 -10.02 16.03
N ILE A 156 -17.15 -9.12 15.72
CA ILE A 156 -16.37 -8.37 16.71
C ILE A 156 -16.90 -6.92 16.74
N TYR A 157 -17.42 -6.49 17.87
CA TYR A 157 -18.08 -5.19 18.03
C TYR A 157 -17.41 -4.33 19.10
N GLY A 158 -16.40 -3.54 18.70
CA GLY A 158 -15.73 -2.62 19.62
C GLY A 158 -14.98 -3.32 20.76
N GLU A 159 -14.50 -4.52 20.53
CA GLU A 159 -13.72 -5.27 21.52
C GLU A 159 -12.30 -4.68 21.64
N VAL A 160 -11.78 -4.72 22.86
CA VAL A 160 -10.46 -4.21 23.20
C VAL A 160 -9.54 -5.38 23.46
N PHE A 161 -8.42 -5.42 22.74
CA PHE A 161 -7.40 -6.46 22.84
C PHE A 161 -6.08 -5.92 23.36
N CYS A 162 -5.43 -6.69 24.22
CA CYS A 162 -4.04 -6.47 24.61
C CYS A 162 -3.07 -6.97 23.53
N PRO A 163 -1.80 -6.53 23.53
CA PRO A 163 -0.81 -6.96 22.56
C PRO A 163 -0.57 -8.46 22.49
N GLU A 164 -0.83 -9.16 23.60
CA GLU A 164 -0.68 -10.62 23.72
C GLU A 164 -1.84 -11.40 23.08
N GLU A 165 -2.98 -10.74 22.87
CA GLU A 165 -4.21 -11.32 22.34
C GLU A 165 -4.37 -11.13 20.83
N ILE A 166 -3.54 -10.30 20.21
CA ILE A 166 -3.58 -9.99 18.78
C ILE A 166 -2.22 -10.18 18.13
N ILE A 167 -2.19 -10.81 16.97
CA ILE A 167 -0.98 -10.92 16.17
C ILE A 167 -0.93 -9.74 15.22
N HIS A 168 -0.11 -8.74 15.53
CA HIS A 168 0.12 -7.58 14.70
C HIS A 168 1.33 -7.79 13.80
N LEU A 169 1.08 -8.02 12.52
CA LEU A 169 2.11 -8.11 11.48
C LEU A 169 2.35 -6.71 10.90
N ARG A 170 3.60 -6.28 10.90
CA ARG A 170 4.01 -4.94 10.50
C ARG A 170 4.98 -5.00 9.33
N ASN A 171 4.83 -4.07 8.41
CA ASN A 171 5.84 -3.79 7.40
C ASN A 171 6.97 -2.95 8.03
N MET A 172 7.80 -2.30 7.22
CA MET A 172 8.81 -1.38 7.71
C MET A 172 8.20 -0.34 8.66
N SER A 173 8.86 -0.10 9.79
CA SER A 173 8.40 0.81 10.84
C SER A 173 9.45 1.89 11.08
N LEU A 174 9.03 3.14 11.29
CA LEU A 174 9.90 4.26 11.67
C LEU A 174 9.71 4.69 13.14
N ASP A 175 8.79 4.07 13.86
CA ASP A 175 8.42 4.41 15.24
C ASP A 175 8.87 3.38 16.27
N GLY A 176 9.94 2.65 15.96
CA GLY A 176 10.46 1.61 16.85
C GLY A 176 9.67 0.31 16.83
N GLY A 177 8.94 0.03 15.75
CA GLY A 177 8.21 -1.21 15.57
C GLY A 177 6.78 -1.18 16.12
N ARG A 178 6.22 0.00 16.38
CA ARG A 178 4.84 0.13 16.88
C ARG A 178 3.81 0.06 15.76
N THR A 179 4.06 0.79 14.66
CA THR A 179 3.19 0.79 13.49
C THR A 179 3.98 0.53 12.22
N GLY A 180 3.38 -0.18 11.28
CA GLY A 180 3.95 -0.42 9.96
C GLY A 180 3.57 0.70 8.99
N ILE A 181 4.49 1.05 8.09
CA ILE A 181 4.27 2.06 7.06
C ILE A 181 3.74 1.40 5.80
N SER A 182 2.70 1.99 5.22
CA SER A 182 2.19 1.61 3.91
C SER A 182 3.23 1.88 2.81
N THR A 183 3.57 0.85 2.04
CA THR A 183 4.45 0.99 0.88
C THR A 183 3.83 1.92 -0.16
N VAL A 184 2.51 1.89 -0.31
CA VAL A 184 1.76 2.73 -1.24
C VAL A 184 1.84 4.20 -0.86
N GLN A 185 1.65 4.52 0.42
CA GLN A 185 1.78 5.91 0.89
C GLN A 185 3.20 6.45 0.70
N TYR A 186 4.20 5.60 0.94
CA TYR A 186 5.59 6.00 0.75
C TYR A 186 5.94 6.22 -0.72
N ALA A 187 5.38 5.43 -1.62
CA ALA A 187 5.58 5.52 -3.06
C ALA A 187 4.54 6.40 -3.78
N ALA A 188 3.62 7.07 -3.06
CA ALA A 188 2.48 7.77 -3.63
C ALA A 188 2.84 8.77 -4.74
N ALA A 189 3.94 9.52 -4.56
CA ALA A 189 4.42 10.47 -5.57
C ALA A 189 4.83 9.77 -6.88
N ALA A 190 5.60 8.68 -6.79
CA ALA A 190 6.04 7.93 -7.96
C ALA A 190 4.87 7.24 -8.67
N LEU A 191 3.95 6.67 -7.89
CA LEU A 191 2.74 6.03 -8.42
C LEU A 191 1.81 7.04 -9.08
N GLY A 192 1.71 8.26 -8.55
CA GLY A 192 0.94 9.35 -9.14
C GLY A 192 1.48 9.78 -10.51
N ILE A 193 2.79 9.89 -10.65
CA ILE A 193 3.45 10.18 -11.94
C ILE A 193 3.13 9.08 -12.95
N GLN A 194 3.26 7.81 -12.57
CA GLN A 194 2.95 6.69 -13.46
C GLN A 194 1.48 6.67 -13.86
N ALA A 195 0.55 6.84 -12.93
CA ALA A 195 -0.88 6.89 -13.22
C ALA A 195 -1.25 8.04 -14.18
N THR A 196 -0.58 9.18 -14.03
CA THR A 196 -0.75 10.33 -14.92
C THR A 196 -0.23 10.04 -16.32
N ALA A 197 0.96 9.43 -16.44
CA ALA A 197 1.52 9.02 -17.73
C ALA A 197 0.63 8.00 -18.45
N ASP A 198 0.12 7.01 -17.74
CA ASP A 198 -0.81 6.02 -18.29
C ASP A 198 -2.11 6.67 -18.79
N ASN A 199 -2.62 7.66 -18.06
CA ASN A 199 -3.82 8.38 -18.44
C ASN A 199 -3.60 9.25 -19.70
N GLN A 200 -2.48 9.96 -19.78
CA GLN A 200 -2.08 10.72 -20.97
C GLN A 200 -1.93 9.80 -22.18
N THR A 201 -1.28 8.67 -22.01
CA THR A 201 -1.13 7.66 -23.06
C THR A 201 -2.49 7.15 -23.55
N LYS A 202 -3.40 6.82 -22.63
CA LYS A 202 -4.77 6.43 -22.98
C LYS A 202 -5.51 7.52 -23.78
N GLN A 203 -5.40 8.77 -23.35
CA GLN A 203 -6.03 9.89 -24.07
C GLN A 203 -5.43 10.08 -25.46
N LEU A 204 -4.12 9.95 -25.61
CA LEU A 204 -3.44 10.05 -26.89
C LEU A 204 -3.94 8.97 -27.85
N PHE A 205 -4.00 7.71 -27.41
CA PHE A 205 -4.53 6.61 -28.23
C PHE A 205 -6.02 6.72 -28.51
N ALA A 206 -6.81 7.14 -27.53
CA ALA A 206 -8.25 7.34 -27.72
C ALA A 206 -8.56 8.45 -28.77
N LYS A 207 -7.74 9.48 -28.83
CA LYS A 207 -7.84 10.55 -29.84
C LYS A 207 -7.15 10.19 -31.16
N GLY A 208 -6.69 8.97 -31.35
CA GLY A 208 -6.08 8.46 -32.58
C GLY A 208 -4.65 8.93 -32.83
N GLY A 209 -3.95 9.42 -31.81
CA GLY A 209 -2.54 9.84 -31.91
C GLY A 209 -2.29 10.98 -32.91
N ARG A 210 -3.35 11.67 -33.33
CA ARG A 210 -3.23 12.72 -34.34
C ARG A 210 -2.57 13.95 -33.74
N ILE A 211 -1.44 14.32 -34.31
CA ILE A 211 -0.84 15.64 -34.10
C ILE A 211 -1.82 16.63 -34.75
N LYS A 212 -2.37 17.57 -33.98
CA LYS A 212 -3.36 18.53 -34.46
C LYS A 212 -2.79 19.50 -35.50
N GLY A 213 -1.48 19.71 -35.53
CA GLY A 213 -0.79 20.52 -36.49
C GLY A 213 0.69 20.72 -36.14
N ILE A 214 1.48 21.03 -37.13
CA ILE A 214 2.84 21.49 -36.95
C ILE A 214 2.86 22.93 -37.52
N VAL A 215 3.13 23.90 -36.65
CA VAL A 215 3.37 25.27 -37.08
C VAL A 215 4.89 25.40 -37.31
N SER A 216 5.30 25.54 -38.56
CA SER A 216 6.70 25.76 -38.89
C SER A 216 6.82 27.11 -39.54
N ASN A 217 7.82 27.87 -39.14
CA ASN A 217 8.21 29.11 -39.79
C ASN A 217 9.08 28.77 -40.99
N ASP A 218 8.62 29.11 -42.21
CA ASP A 218 9.43 28.95 -43.41
C ASP A 218 10.31 30.21 -43.60
N HIS A 219 11.56 30.07 -43.21
CA HIS A 219 12.57 31.15 -43.33
C HIS A 219 12.99 31.50 -44.78
N THR A 220 12.34 30.89 -45.76
CA THR A 220 12.71 31.15 -47.19
C THR A 220 12.09 32.42 -47.77
N THR A 221 11.16 33.04 -47.06
CA THR A 221 10.63 34.34 -47.49
C THR A 221 11.38 35.47 -46.80
N THR A 222 12.21 36.16 -47.56
CA THR A 222 12.93 37.39 -47.18
C THR A 222 11.96 38.45 -46.69
N GLY A 223 11.71 38.52 -45.43
CA GLY A 223 10.90 39.53 -44.79
C GLY A 223 11.30 39.67 -43.34
N PHE A 224 12.22 40.55 -43.07
CA PHE A 224 12.55 41.02 -41.73
C PHE A 224 11.30 41.64 -41.09
N GLY A 225 10.82 41.13 -39.96
CA GLY A 225 9.86 41.86 -39.18
C GLY A 225 9.31 41.14 -37.96
N GLU A 226 9.35 41.82 -36.86
CA GLU A 226 8.66 41.53 -35.57
C GLU A 226 7.12 41.21 -35.70
N TYR A 227 6.57 41.34 -36.91
CA TYR A 227 5.15 41.06 -37.19
C TYR A 227 4.85 39.59 -37.31
N GLN A 228 5.79 38.73 -37.64
CA GLN A 228 5.56 37.31 -37.86
C GLN A 228 5.39 36.52 -36.53
N ASP A 229 6.08 36.96 -35.50
CA ASP A 229 5.96 36.27 -34.19
C ASP A 229 4.58 36.46 -33.55
N LYS A 230 3.96 37.63 -33.75
CA LYS A 230 2.61 37.91 -33.26
C LYS A 230 1.51 37.18 -34.01
N GLU A 231 1.71 36.84 -35.27
CA GLU A 231 0.75 36.03 -36.04
C GLU A 231 0.88 34.53 -35.72
N LEU A 232 2.08 34.06 -35.42
CA LEU A 232 2.33 32.70 -34.97
C LEU A 232 1.69 32.43 -33.60
N ASP A 233 1.81 33.36 -32.68
CA ASP A 233 1.16 33.28 -31.36
C ASP A 233 -0.37 33.23 -31.47
N LYS A 234 -0.97 34.06 -32.34
CA LYS A 234 -2.40 34.07 -32.61
C LYS A 234 -2.90 32.77 -33.24
N THR A 235 -2.09 32.16 -34.12
CA THR A 235 -2.45 30.89 -34.76
C THR A 235 -2.28 29.72 -33.78
N ALA A 236 -1.32 29.76 -32.85
CA ALA A 236 -1.15 28.79 -31.80
C ALA A 236 -2.33 28.80 -30.82
N GLU A 237 -2.83 29.99 -30.41
CA GLU A 237 -4.01 30.15 -29.55
C GLU A 237 -5.33 29.68 -30.20
N SER A 238 -5.41 29.70 -31.55
CA SER A 238 -6.62 29.27 -32.27
C SER A 238 -6.72 27.75 -32.48
N VAL A 239 -5.72 26.95 -32.10
CA VAL A 239 -5.62 25.50 -32.31
C VAL A 239 -5.90 24.71 -31.02
N ASP A 240 -6.00 25.38 -29.87
CA ASP A 240 -6.44 24.82 -28.59
C ASP A 240 -7.97 24.82 -28.49
#